data_b14c6c752ba4070618718dfcdebdfa38
#
_entry.id   b14c6c752ba4070618718dfcdebdfa38
#
_cell.length_a   1.000
_cell.length_b   1.000
_cell.length_c   1.000
_cell.angle_alpha   90.00
_cell.angle_beta   90.00
_cell.angle_gamma   90.00
#
_symmetry.space_group_name_H-M   'P 1'
#
loop_
_entity.id
_entity.type
_entity.pdbx_description
1 polymer ?
#
loop_
_entity_poly.entity_id
_entity_poly.type
_entity_poly.pdbx_seq_one_letter_code
_entity_poly.pdbx_strand_id
1 'polypeptide(L)'
;MKNLISKLTISLVLIISFGLNAEAQLAKKGKFEGNFAVAGKVLSMHMKGKAPGFILAEYYGHTTNDAGSGIFHMNSNKCHFAVEVTQVPKTVGNGLCTFRDSDGDTVTFRGYAKGTLGGATDATMDLVYGTGKYAGITGSGWYKATPVPSFEQGTFQVFGRFGGSYKIP
;
A
#
# COMPACT_ATOMS: atom_id res chain seq x y z
N MET A 1 52.98 33.53 -18.63
CA MET A 1 51.74 33.55 -17.82
C MET A 1 50.51 32.88 -18.48
N LYS A 2 50.69 32.00 -19.47
CA LYS A 2 49.53 31.34 -20.17
C LYS A 2 49.26 29.89 -19.75
N ASN A 3 50.08 29.30 -18.87
CA ASN A 3 49.96 27.87 -18.52
C ASN A 3 49.41 27.61 -17.10
N LEU A 4 49.01 28.63 -16.35
CA LEU A 4 48.49 28.47 -14.98
C LEU A 4 46.96 28.38 -14.94
N ILE A 5 46.27 28.92 -15.94
CA ILE A 5 44.79 28.97 -15.99
C ILE A 5 44.20 27.61 -16.48
N SER A 6 44.96 26.85 -17.29
CA SER A 6 44.48 25.56 -17.83
C SER A 6 44.45 24.42 -16.80
N LYS A 7 45.17 24.52 -15.69
CA LYS A 7 45.20 23.46 -14.67
C LYS A 7 44.17 23.62 -13.56
N LEU A 8 43.54 24.79 -13.44
CA LEU A 8 42.53 25.05 -12.40
C LEU A 8 41.13 24.67 -12.85
N THR A 9 40.88 24.62 -14.15
CA THR A 9 39.55 24.29 -14.69
C THR A 9 39.26 22.79 -14.73
N ILE A 10 40.27 21.93 -14.74
CA ILE A 10 40.09 20.46 -14.78
C ILE A 10 39.76 19.86 -13.40
N SER A 11 40.23 20.50 -12.31
CA SER A 11 39.95 20.03 -10.94
C SER A 11 38.54 20.34 -10.44
N LEU A 12 37.82 21.28 -11.07
CA LEU A 12 36.46 21.66 -10.61
C LEU A 12 35.36 20.82 -11.24
N VAL A 13 35.63 20.14 -12.35
CA VAL A 13 34.62 19.32 -13.05
C VAL A 13 34.53 17.89 -12.48
N LEU A 14 35.54 17.42 -11.75
CA LEU A 14 35.56 16.07 -11.17
C LEU A 14 34.82 15.95 -9.83
N ILE A 15 34.37 17.04 -9.22
CA ILE A 15 33.66 17.01 -7.91
C ILE A 15 32.15 16.95 -8.05
N ILE A 16 31.60 17.16 -9.25
CA ILE A 16 30.14 17.23 -9.46
C ILE A 16 29.52 15.86 -9.83
N SER A 17 30.30 14.82 -10.09
CA SER A 17 29.78 13.52 -10.55
C SER A 17 29.62 12.46 -9.46
N PHE A 18 29.84 12.75 -8.20
CA PHE A 18 29.38 11.95 -7.08
C PHE A 18 28.11 12.54 -6.49
N GLY A 19 27.12 12.81 -7.34
CA GLY A 19 25.76 13.09 -6.92
C GLY A 19 25.20 11.84 -6.24
N LEU A 20 25.16 11.94 -4.96
CA LEU A 20 24.57 11.10 -3.94
C LEU A 20 23.22 10.52 -4.37
N ASN A 21 23.23 9.35 -5.01
CA ASN A 21 22.14 8.42 -4.85
C ASN A 21 22.31 7.75 -3.48
N ALA A 22 22.20 8.53 -2.41
CA ALA A 22 21.88 7.98 -1.11
C ALA A 22 20.40 7.59 -1.17
N GLU A 23 20.10 6.43 -1.76
CA GLU A 23 18.85 5.76 -1.45
C GLU A 23 18.81 5.68 0.07
N ALA A 24 17.86 6.39 0.66
CA ALA A 24 17.69 6.38 2.10
C ALA A 24 17.42 4.93 2.48
N GLN A 25 18.45 4.27 3.03
CA GLN A 25 18.35 2.87 3.43
C GLN A 25 17.14 2.73 4.34
N LEU A 26 16.22 1.86 3.97
CA LEU A 26 15.01 1.63 4.74
C LEU A 26 15.37 1.26 6.19
N ALA A 27 14.85 1.99 7.15
CA ALA A 27 15.09 1.70 8.56
C ALA A 27 14.60 0.30 8.92
N LYS A 28 15.38 -0.43 9.74
CA LYS A 28 15.05 -1.79 10.19
C LYS A 28 13.77 -1.89 11.04
N LYS A 29 13.29 -0.79 11.56
CA LYS A 29 12.03 -0.67 12.29
C LYS A 29 11.49 0.75 12.16
N GLY A 30 10.19 0.88 12.16
CA GLY A 30 9.57 2.19 12.07
C GLY A 30 8.05 2.15 12.22
N LYS A 31 7.48 3.34 12.18
CA LYS A 31 6.05 3.56 12.00
C LYS A 31 5.78 3.99 10.57
N PHE A 32 4.58 3.76 10.12
CA PHE A 32 4.08 4.27 8.84
C PHE A 32 2.65 4.78 9.01
N GLU A 33 2.32 5.80 8.27
CA GLU A 33 0.97 6.33 8.15
C GLU A 33 0.81 6.96 6.77
N GLY A 34 -0.39 6.89 6.19
CA GLY A 34 -0.59 7.40 4.85
C GLY A 34 -1.99 7.21 4.32
N ASN A 35 -2.13 7.42 3.01
CA ASN A 35 -3.38 7.30 2.29
C ASN A 35 -3.28 6.22 1.23
N PHE A 36 -4.44 5.63 0.90
CA PHE A 36 -4.58 4.75 -0.24
C PHE A 36 -5.80 5.14 -1.08
N ALA A 37 -5.70 4.87 -2.37
CA ALA A 37 -6.81 4.92 -3.29
C ALA A 37 -6.79 3.65 -4.13
N VAL A 38 -7.93 2.96 -4.19
CA VAL A 38 -8.07 1.71 -4.93
C VAL A 38 -9.34 1.71 -5.76
N ALA A 39 -9.27 1.06 -6.91
CA ALA A 39 -10.42 0.69 -7.72
C ALA A 39 -10.47 -0.83 -7.84
N GLY A 40 -11.65 -1.40 -7.85
CA GLY A 40 -11.81 -2.84 -7.88
C GLY A 40 -13.10 -3.31 -8.53
N LYS A 41 -13.18 -4.61 -8.63
CA LYS A 41 -14.34 -5.31 -9.18
C LYS A 41 -14.75 -6.48 -8.31
N VAL A 42 -16.03 -6.77 -8.33
CA VAL A 42 -16.57 -8.00 -7.75
C VAL A 42 -16.24 -9.15 -8.70
N LEU A 43 -15.51 -10.14 -8.19
CA LEU A 43 -15.17 -11.36 -8.94
C LEU A 43 -16.28 -12.42 -8.85
N SER A 44 -16.88 -12.51 -7.68
CA SER A 44 -17.96 -13.47 -7.41
C SER A 44 -18.84 -12.93 -6.29
N MET A 45 -20.14 -13.22 -6.39
CA MET A 45 -21.12 -12.88 -5.37
C MET A 45 -22.08 -14.05 -5.16
N HIS A 46 -22.24 -14.47 -3.91
CA HIS A 46 -23.26 -15.43 -3.51
C HIS A 46 -24.39 -14.68 -2.81
N MET A 47 -25.62 -14.87 -3.30
CA MET A 47 -26.80 -14.21 -2.77
C MET A 47 -27.42 -15.03 -1.63
N LYS A 48 -27.85 -14.37 -0.56
CA LYS A 48 -28.65 -14.93 0.53
C LYS A 48 -30.03 -14.27 0.47
N GLY A 49 -30.95 -14.92 -0.24
CA GLY A 49 -32.23 -14.32 -0.59
C GLY A 49 -32.04 -13.13 -1.56
N LYS A 50 -32.51 -11.94 -1.19
CA LYS A 50 -32.40 -10.71 -2.01
C LYS A 50 -31.16 -9.87 -1.72
N ALA A 51 -30.34 -10.26 -0.74
CA ALA A 51 -29.14 -9.52 -0.35
C ALA A 51 -27.87 -10.35 -0.63
N PRO A 52 -26.73 -9.71 -0.89
CA PRO A 52 -25.44 -10.40 -0.91
C PRO A 52 -25.19 -11.10 0.43
N GLY A 53 -24.76 -12.36 0.38
CA GLY A 53 -24.31 -13.12 1.55
C GLY A 53 -22.80 -13.22 1.62
N PHE A 54 -22.15 -13.33 0.44
CA PHE A 54 -20.70 -13.42 0.33
C PHE A 54 -20.24 -12.73 -0.96
N ILE A 55 -19.13 -12.00 -0.88
CA ILE A 55 -18.55 -11.25 -2.00
C ILE A 55 -17.05 -11.55 -2.03
N LEU A 56 -16.54 -11.95 -3.19
CA LEU A 56 -15.12 -11.98 -3.48
C LEU A 56 -14.78 -10.80 -4.39
N ALA A 57 -13.79 -10.01 -4.01
CA ALA A 57 -13.40 -8.81 -4.73
C ALA A 57 -11.89 -8.73 -4.95
N GLU A 58 -11.51 -8.09 -6.04
CA GLU A 58 -10.14 -7.76 -6.39
C GLU A 58 -10.01 -6.25 -6.52
N TYR A 59 -8.95 -5.67 -5.96
CA TYR A 59 -8.65 -4.23 -6.09
C TYR A 59 -7.21 -3.99 -6.52
N TYR A 60 -7.04 -2.87 -7.21
CA TYR A 60 -5.75 -2.31 -7.59
C TYR A 60 -5.71 -0.84 -7.20
N GLY A 61 -4.56 -0.36 -6.84
CA GLY A 61 -4.40 1.04 -6.53
C GLY A 61 -2.99 1.39 -6.12
N HIS A 62 -2.89 2.45 -5.35
CA HIS A 62 -1.62 2.97 -4.89
C HIS A 62 -1.74 3.54 -3.47
N THR A 63 -0.58 3.71 -2.86
CA THR A 63 -0.44 4.28 -1.52
C THR A 63 0.56 5.43 -1.52
N THR A 64 0.36 6.35 -0.60
CA THR A 64 1.32 7.38 -0.24
C THR A 64 1.56 7.35 1.26
N ASN A 65 2.83 7.45 1.67
CA ASN A 65 3.21 7.58 3.07
C ASN A 65 3.34 9.07 3.41
N ASP A 66 2.82 9.49 4.54
CA ASP A 66 2.83 10.90 4.98
C ASP A 66 4.25 11.43 5.21
N ALA A 67 5.21 10.56 5.50
CA ALA A 67 6.62 10.93 5.57
C ALA A 67 7.25 11.28 4.21
N GLY A 68 6.54 11.07 3.08
CA GLY A 68 7.05 11.33 1.73
C GLY A 68 8.13 10.36 1.27
N SER A 69 8.39 9.29 2.02
CA SER A 69 9.39 8.26 1.70
C SER A 69 9.18 7.00 2.54
N GLY A 70 9.96 5.94 2.27
CA GLY A 70 9.96 4.70 3.06
C GLY A 70 8.86 3.72 2.68
N ILE A 71 8.54 2.82 3.60
CA ILE A 71 7.58 1.74 3.36
C ILE A 71 6.19 2.30 2.95
N PHE A 72 5.56 1.70 1.95
CA PHE A 72 4.25 2.10 1.40
C PHE A 72 4.20 3.49 0.73
N HIS A 73 5.35 4.16 0.49
CA HIS A 73 5.36 5.39 -0.28
C HIS A 73 5.42 5.10 -1.78
N MET A 74 4.47 5.68 -2.55
CA MET A 74 4.38 5.52 -4.02
C MET A 74 4.37 4.06 -4.49
N ASN A 75 3.78 3.17 -3.68
CA ASN A 75 3.66 1.76 -4.02
C ASN A 75 2.38 1.50 -4.80
N SER A 76 2.45 0.62 -5.81
CA SER A 76 1.27 -0.01 -6.37
C SER A 76 0.80 -1.16 -5.47
N ASN A 77 -0.49 -1.46 -5.48
CA ASN A 77 -1.01 -2.60 -4.74
C ASN A 77 -2.00 -3.44 -5.55
N LYS A 78 -2.07 -4.70 -5.17
CA LYS A 78 -3.09 -5.65 -5.59
C LYS A 78 -3.62 -6.39 -4.37
N CYS A 79 -4.93 -6.40 -4.22
CA CYS A 79 -5.62 -7.00 -3.08
C CYS A 79 -6.70 -7.97 -3.53
N HIS A 80 -6.90 -9.02 -2.74
CA HIS A 80 -8.04 -9.91 -2.83
C HIS A 80 -8.70 -10.03 -1.47
N PHE A 81 -9.99 -9.73 -1.40
CA PHE A 81 -10.76 -9.80 -0.17
C PHE A 81 -12.02 -10.63 -0.35
N ALA A 82 -12.28 -11.46 0.65
CA ALA A 82 -13.54 -12.14 0.86
C ALA A 82 -14.32 -11.39 1.94
N VAL A 83 -15.56 -11.03 1.63
CA VAL A 83 -16.46 -10.28 2.51
C VAL A 83 -17.73 -11.08 2.73
N GLU A 84 -18.07 -11.35 3.98
CA GLU A 84 -19.32 -11.97 4.39
C GLU A 84 -20.27 -10.87 4.91
N VAL A 85 -21.53 -10.91 4.48
CA VAL A 85 -22.61 -10.12 5.03
C VAL A 85 -23.26 -10.92 6.17
N THR A 86 -22.83 -10.66 7.39
CA THR A 86 -23.28 -11.41 8.58
C THR A 86 -24.72 -11.09 8.94
N GLN A 87 -25.07 -9.82 8.88
CA GLN A 87 -26.41 -9.27 9.09
C GLN A 87 -26.52 -7.95 8.35
N VAL A 88 -27.38 -7.83 7.36
CA VAL A 88 -27.55 -6.58 6.58
C VAL A 88 -27.78 -5.39 7.52
N PRO A 89 -26.97 -4.32 7.39
CA PRO A 89 -25.89 -4.12 6.44
C PRO A 89 -24.48 -4.52 6.94
N LYS A 90 -24.33 -5.20 8.08
CA LYS A 90 -23.05 -5.51 8.72
C LYS A 90 -22.22 -6.51 7.90
N THR A 91 -20.94 -6.23 7.75
CA THR A 91 -19.99 -7.07 7.03
C THR A 91 -18.76 -7.38 7.88
N VAL A 92 -18.19 -8.56 7.65
CA VAL A 92 -16.83 -8.92 8.06
C VAL A 92 -16.08 -9.42 6.83
N GLY A 93 -14.78 -9.18 6.79
CA GLY A 93 -13.98 -9.60 5.64
C GLY A 93 -12.55 -9.87 6.03
N ASN A 94 -11.87 -10.66 5.21
CA ASN A 94 -10.43 -10.86 5.30
C ASN A 94 -9.84 -11.00 3.90
N GLY A 95 -8.54 -10.74 3.80
CA GLY A 95 -7.86 -10.84 2.53
C GLY A 95 -6.38 -10.54 2.61
N LEU A 96 -5.76 -10.55 1.46
CA LEU A 96 -4.34 -10.24 1.29
C LEU A 96 -4.18 -9.06 0.34
N CYS A 97 -3.30 -8.14 0.71
CA CYS A 97 -2.83 -7.06 -0.14
C CYS A 97 -1.32 -7.16 -0.30
N THR A 98 -0.86 -7.19 -1.54
CA THR A 98 0.55 -7.11 -1.87
C THR A 98 0.84 -5.73 -2.45
N PHE A 99 1.81 -5.06 -1.87
CA PHE A 99 2.35 -3.77 -2.29
C PHE A 99 3.67 -3.99 -2.99
N ARG A 100 3.90 -3.29 -4.07
CA ARG A 100 5.15 -3.33 -4.83
C ARG A 100 5.69 -1.91 -4.96
N ASP A 101 6.94 -1.73 -4.61
CA ASP A 101 7.65 -0.46 -4.80
C ASP A 101 8.32 -0.34 -6.17
N SER A 102 9.02 0.77 -6.39
CA SER A 102 9.72 1.07 -7.64
C SER A 102 10.84 0.08 -7.98
N ASP A 103 11.44 -0.57 -6.96
CA ASP A 103 12.52 -1.54 -7.15
C ASP A 103 11.99 -2.95 -7.48
N GLY A 104 10.66 -3.13 -7.36
CA GLY A 104 9.99 -4.41 -7.54
C GLY A 104 9.87 -5.24 -6.27
N ASP A 105 10.42 -4.77 -5.15
CA ASP A 105 10.29 -5.43 -3.86
C ASP A 105 8.87 -5.33 -3.32
N THR A 106 8.44 -6.34 -2.59
CA THR A 106 7.04 -6.44 -2.15
C THR A 106 6.89 -6.57 -0.64
N VAL A 107 5.77 -6.04 -0.15
CA VAL A 107 5.24 -6.30 1.20
C VAL A 107 3.82 -6.79 1.07
N THR A 108 3.49 -7.87 1.76
CA THR A 108 2.12 -8.40 1.83
C THR A 108 1.59 -8.28 3.25
N PHE A 109 0.39 -7.74 3.38
CA PHE A 109 -0.34 -7.82 4.63
C PHE A 109 -1.58 -8.72 4.51
N ARG A 110 -2.00 -9.28 5.63
CA ARG A 110 -3.32 -9.87 5.84
C ARG A 110 -4.20 -8.86 6.55
N GLY A 111 -5.35 -8.56 5.97
CA GLY A 111 -6.32 -7.64 6.54
C GLY A 111 -7.53 -8.35 7.12
N TYR A 112 -8.09 -7.79 8.19
CA TYR A 112 -9.34 -8.21 8.84
C TYR A 112 -10.23 -6.99 8.98
N ALA A 113 -11.31 -6.98 8.26
CA ALA A 113 -12.18 -5.83 8.09
C ALA A 113 -13.55 -6.03 8.74
N LYS A 114 -14.10 -4.97 9.30
CA LYS A 114 -15.49 -4.88 9.76
C LYS A 114 -16.09 -3.59 9.22
N GLY A 115 -17.31 -3.66 8.73
CA GLY A 115 -17.95 -2.49 8.14
C GLY A 115 -19.41 -2.70 7.84
N THR A 116 -19.89 -1.90 6.91
CA THR A 116 -21.26 -2.00 6.38
C THR A 116 -21.22 -2.15 4.86
N LEU A 117 -22.15 -2.90 4.32
CA LEU A 117 -22.29 -3.08 2.88
C LEU A 117 -22.48 -1.73 2.18
N GLY A 118 -21.54 -1.38 1.29
CA GLY A 118 -21.51 -0.07 0.63
C GLY A 118 -21.11 1.11 1.52
N GLY A 119 -20.69 0.88 2.75
CA GLY A 119 -20.31 1.91 3.71
C GLY A 119 -18.87 1.82 4.19
N ALA A 120 -18.56 2.61 5.20
CA ALA A 120 -17.22 2.67 5.79
C ALA A 120 -16.79 1.33 6.39
N THR A 121 -15.50 1.11 6.38
CA THR A 121 -14.84 -0.10 6.90
C THR A 121 -13.70 0.30 7.84
N ASP A 122 -13.67 -0.31 9.01
CA ASP A 122 -12.53 -0.30 9.93
C ASP A 122 -11.85 -1.67 9.89
N ALA A 123 -10.51 -1.67 9.90
CA ALA A 123 -9.77 -2.90 9.79
C ALA A 123 -8.44 -2.89 10.54
N THR A 124 -7.98 -4.08 10.87
CA THR A 124 -6.60 -4.35 11.31
C THR A 124 -5.84 -5.06 10.19
N MET A 125 -4.51 -4.97 10.23
CA MET A 125 -3.63 -5.68 9.31
C MET A 125 -2.41 -6.23 10.03
N ASP A 126 -1.93 -7.37 9.55
CA ASP A 126 -0.65 -7.96 9.94
C ASP A 126 0.26 -8.07 8.72
N LEU A 127 1.50 -7.58 8.81
CA LEU A 127 2.52 -7.76 7.78
C LEU A 127 2.99 -9.21 7.84
N VAL A 128 2.77 -9.97 6.76
CA VAL A 128 2.96 -11.43 6.78
C VAL A 128 4.06 -11.92 5.87
N TYR A 129 4.48 -11.11 4.90
CA TYR A 129 5.51 -11.50 3.93
C TYR A 129 6.15 -10.27 3.28
N GLY A 130 7.45 -10.37 2.93
CA GLY A 130 8.16 -9.37 2.16
C GLY A 130 9.28 -9.98 1.32
N THR A 131 9.66 -9.32 0.24
CA THR A 131 10.78 -9.68 -0.63
C THR A 131 11.87 -8.61 -0.60
N GLY A 132 13.05 -8.94 -1.11
CA GLY A 132 14.18 -8.01 -1.22
C GLY A 132 14.47 -7.28 0.07
N LYS A 133 14.46 -5.95 0.07
CA LYS A 133 14.72 -5.13 1.27
C LYS A 133 13.69 -5.30 2.39
N TYR A 134 12.54 -5.94 2.10
CA TYR A 134 11.49 -6.24 3.08
C TYR A 134 11.50 -7.70 3.55
N ALA A 135 12.50 -8.50 3.15
CA ALA A 135 12.55 -9.91 3.52
C ALA A 135 12.49 -10.09 5.04
N GLY A 136 11.59 -10.97 5.52
CA GLY A 136 11.38 -11.22 6.93
C GLY A 136 10.64 -10.13 7.71
N ILE A 137 10.00 -9.18 7.00
CA ILE A 137 9.21 -8.11 7.63
C ILE A 137 8.09 -8.68 8.49
N THR A 138 7.92 -8.08 9.65
CA THR A 138 6.80 -8.30 10.57
C THR A 138 6.24 -6.97 11.03
N GLY A 139 5.01 -6.95 11.50
CA GLY A 139 4.38 -5.74 12.00
C GLY A 139 2.87 -5.81 11.94
N SER A 140 2.24 -4.79 12.45
CA SER A 140 0.78 -4.68 12.45
C SER A 140 0.33 -3.24 12.29
N GLY A 141 -0.92 -3.08 11.94
CA GLY A 141 -1.51 -1.77 11.75
C GLY A 141 -3.02 -1.81 11.62
N TRP A 142 -3.53 -0.72 11.13
CA TRP A 142 -4.94 -0.46 10.90
C TRP A 142 -5.15 0.17 9.52
N TYR A 143 -6.35 0.06 9.00
CA TYR A 143 -6.81 0.91 7.92
C TYR A 143 -8.29 1.26 8.09
N LYS A 144 -8.67 2.43 7.59
CA LYS A 144 -10.03 2.91 7.48
C LYS A 144 -10.33 3.20 6.03
N ALA A 145 -11.43 2.68 5.54
CA ALA A 145 -11.79 2.74 4.14
C ALA A 145 -13.17 3.34 3.97
N THR A 146 -13.32 4.24 3.01
CA THR A 146 -14.59 4.85 2.65
C THR A 146 -14.84 4.62 1.16
N PRO A 147 -15.94 3.99 0.78
CA PRO A 147 -16.31 3.85 -0.62
C PRO A 147 -16.65 5.22 -1.21
N VAL A 148 -16.31 5.41 -2.47
CA VAL A 148 -16.70 6.56 -3.28
C VAL A 148 -17.48 6.07 -4.49
N PRO A 149 -18.32 6.91 -5.12
CA PRO A 149 -19.11 6.52 -6.28
C PRO A 149 -18.25 5.93 -7.40
N SER A 150 -18.70 4.82 -7.97
CA SER A 150 -18.09 4.22 -9.16
C SER A 150 -18.93 4.53 -10.40
N PHE A 151 -18.27 4.68 -11.55
CA PHE A 151 -18.94 4.95 -12.83
C PHE A 151 -19.50 3.68 -13.47
N GLU A 152 -19.00 2.49 -13.11
CA GLU A 152 -19.35 1.24 -13.76
C GLU A 152 -20.01 0.27 -12.76
N GLN A 153 -21.08 -0.38 -13.20
CA GLN A 153 -21.75 -1.42 -12.42
C GLN A 153 -20.80 -2.62 -12.19
N GLY A 154 -20.83 -3.20 -10.99
CA GLY A 154 -19.96 -4.33 -10.60
C GLY A 154 -18.54 -3.91 -10.22
N THR A 155 -18.23 -2.60 -10.29
CA THR A 155 -16.99 -2.01 -9.83
C THR A 155 -17.21 -1.18 -8.57
N PHE A 156 -16.14 -0.88 -7.87
CA PHE A 156 -16.15 0.01 -6.71
C PHE A 156 -14.85 0.78 -6.61
N GLN A 157 -14.90 1.93 -5.95
CA GLN A 157 -13.74 2.72 -5.62
C GLN A 157 -13.72 2.98 -4.12
N VAL A 158 -12.52 2.99 -3.55
CA VAL A 158 -12.33 3.20 -2.12
C VAL A 158 -11.15 4.11 -1.91
N PHE A 159 -11.33 5.07 -1.04
CA PHE A 159 -10.27 5.92 -0.51
C PHE A 159 -10.14 5.68 0.99
N GLY A 160 -8.93 5.77 1.53
CA GLY A 160 -8.76 5.57 2.96
C GLY A 160 -7.42 5.99 3.52
N ARG A 161 -7.33 5.82 4.81
CA ARG A 161 -6.13 6.02 5.63
C ARG A 161 -5.66 4.70 6.19
N PHE A 162 -4.35 4.57 6.37
CA PHE A 162 -3.74 3.42 7.04
C PHE A 162 -2.57 3.86 7.91
N GLY A 163 -2.22 3.03 8.88
CA GLY A 163 -1.06 3.26 9.71
C GLY A 163 -0.67 2.04 10.50
N GLY A 164 0.55 2.04 11.05
CA GLY A 164 1.06 0.92 11.82
C GLY A 164 2.54 1.02 12.13
N SER A 165 3.12 -0.13 12.44
CA SER A 165 4.55 -0.27 12.70
C SER A 165 5.10 -1.54 12.06
N TYR A 166 6.40 -1.54 11.78
CA TYR A 166 7.10 -2.67 11.19
C TYR A 166 8.47 -2.89 11.81
N LYS A 167 8.99 -4.11 11.62
CA LYS A 167 10.34 -4.52 11.91
C LYS A 167 10.84 -5.44 10.80
N ILE A 168 12.05 -5.22 10.34
CA ILE A 168 12.81 -6.06 9.39
C ILE A 168 14.02 -6.62 10.15
N PRO A 169 14.41 -7.88 9.97
CA PRO A 169 15.55 -8.51 10.64
C PRO A 169 16.88 -7.79 10.43
#